data_da2c0deb2feb7c9e2f61c3b62cde4c8c
#
_entry.id   da2c0deb2feb7c9e2f61c3b62cde4c8c
#
_cell.length_a   1.000
_cell.length_b   1.000
_cell.length_c   1.000
_cell.angle_alpha   90.00
_cell.angle_beta   90.00
_cell.angle_gamma   90.00
#
_symmetry.space_group_name_H-M   'P 1'
#
loop_
_entity.id
_entity.type
_entity.pdbx_description
1 polymer ?
#
loop_
_entity_poly.entity_id
_entity_poly.type
_entity_poly.pdbx_seq_one_letter_code
_entity_poly.pdbx_strand_id
1 'polypeptide(L)'
;MRDPLVFSAVGLSSLGLFLHSIPLTFAGILLFSSSLRKYTSVSRIFEESIYSPKFQRRTAWFLLAIFLLEGLTGFGAGPVTSSFVTAITFGLLTRGLSLTLHFGLVIPLTFFFVLHAGSGIGLALYRRGIRWVPLYTAIIPILLILLFAVTAYLDSLYFFG
;
A
#
# COMPACT_ATOMS: atom_id res chain seq x y z
N MET A 1 19.47 5.89 -0.46
CA MET A 1 18.17 5.24 -0.24
C MET A 1 17.06 6.23 -0.55
N ARG A 2 16.13 5.87 -1.43
CA ARG A 2 15.02 6.75 -1.85
C ARG A 2 13.67 6.33 -1.26
N ASP A 3 13.70 5.60 -0.14
CA ASP A 3 12.48 5.23 0.58
C ASP A 3 11.54 6.42 0.83
N PRO A 4 12.03 7.64 1.19
CA PRO A 4 11.15 8.78 1.39
C PRO A 4 10.31 9.12 0.15
N LEU A 5 10.88 9.00 -1.06
CA LEU A 5 10.13 9.24 -2.30
C LEU A 5 9.01 8.22 -2.53
N VAL A 6 9.29 6.95 -2.22
CA VAL A 6 8.27 5.89 -2.34
C VAL A 6 7.17 6.11 -1.31
N PHE A 7 7.52 6.38 -0.04
CA PHE A 7 6.52 6.66 0.99
C PHE A 7 5.72 7.93 0.70
N SER A 8 6.36 8.99 0.17
CA SER A 8 5.66 10.21 -0.26
C SER A 8 4.72 9.93 -1.44
N ALA A 9 5.14 9.09 -2.40
CA ALA A 9 4.31 8.66 -3.52
C ALA A 9 3.07 7.89 -3.03
N VAL A 10 3.26 6.98 -2.06
CA VAL A 10 2.16 6.27 -1.39
C VAL A 10 1.20 7.25 -0.73
N GLY A 11 1.73 8.14 0.10
CA GLY A 11 0.94 9.12 0.83
C GLY A 11 0.13 10.02 -0.11
N LEU A 12 0.75 10.54 -1.18
CA LEU A 12 0.08 11.36 -2.18
C LEU A 12 -1.00 10.59 -2.94
N SER A 13 -0.72 9.35 -3.36
CA SER A 13 -1.71 8.53 -4.06
C SER A 13 -2.89 8.19 -3.16
N SER A 14 -2.62 7.78 -1.91
CA SER A 14 -3.67 7.43 -0.94
C SER A 14 -4.51 8.66 -0.57
N LEU A 15 -3.86 9.81 -0.31
CA LEU A 15 -4.55 11.07 -0.02
C LEU A 15 -5.37 11.54 -1.23
N GLY A 16 -4.82 11.44 -2.44
CA GLY A 16 -5.53 11.79 -3.67
C GLY A 16 -6.78 10.95 -3.88
N LEU A 17 -6.73 9.65 -3.63
CA LEU A 17 -7.89 8.77 -3.68
C LEU A 17 -8.90 9.11 -2.58
N PHE A 18 -8.45 9.30 -1.35
CA PHE A 18 -9.31 9.69 -0.24
C PHE A 18 -10.04 11.03 -0.47
N LEU A 19 -9.35 12.02 -1.07
CA LEU A 19 -9.90 13.33 -1.39
C LEU A 19 -10.57 13.40 -2.77
N HIS A 20 -10.68 12.27 -3.51
CA HIS A 20 -11.19 12.20 -4.90
C HIS A 20 -10.46 13.16 -5.85
N SER A 21 -9.18 13.43 -5.57
CA SER A 21 -8.34 14.31 -6.34
C SER A 21 -7.52 13.54 -7.36
N ILE A 22 -8.03 13.46 -8.60
CA ILE A 22 -7.31 12.84 -9.74
C ILE A 22 -5.89 13.42 -9.89
N PRO A 23 -5.64 14.74 -9.82
CA PRO A 23 -4.29 15.30 -9.91
C PRO A 23 -3.33 14.80 -8.83
N LEU A 24 -3.77 14.71 -7.57
CA LEU A 24 -2.94 14.21 -6.46
C LEU A 24 -2.62 12.72 -6.63
N THR A 25 -3.59 11.92 -7.02
CA THR A 25 -3.39 10.50 -7.30
C THR A 25 -2.36 10.29 -8.43
N PHE A 26 -2.51 11.03 -9.53
CA PHE A 26 -1.56 11.00 -10.65
C PHE A 26 -0.16 11.46 -10.24
N ALA A 27 -0.04 12.53 -9.46
CA ALA A 27 1.25 13.02 -8.97
C ALA A 27 1.96 11.94 -8.13
N GLY A 28 1.24 11.23 -7.26
CA GLY A 28 1.78 10.11 -6.51
C GLY A 28 2.25 8.95 -7.41
N ILE A 29 1.47 8.57 -8.40
CA ILE A 29 1.83 7.51 -9.37
C ILE A 29 3.08 7.91 -10.19
N LEU A 30 3.16 9.16 -10.66
CA LEU A 30 4.31 9.67 -11.40
C LEU A 30 5.58 9.69 -10.52
N LEU A 31 5.45 10.11 -9.26
CA LEU A 31 6.54 10.12 -8.30
C LEU A 31 7.06 8.70 -8.05
N PHE A 32 6.17 7.73 -7.86
CA PHE A 32 6.52 6.32 -7.73
C PHE A 32 7.25 5.80 -8.96
N SER A 33 6.69 6.00 -10.15
CA SER A 33 7.28 5.57 -11.43
C SER A 33 8.66 6.20 -11.66
N SER A 34 8.84 7.47 -11.29
CA SER A 34 10.12 8.18 -11.42
C SER A 34 11.20 7.61 -10.49
N SER A 35 10.80 7.08 -9.33
CA SER A 35 11.72 6.47 -8.37
C SER A 35 12.40 5.20 -8.91
N LEU A 36 11.75 4.49 -9.83
CA LEU A 36 12.20 3.21 -10.39
C LEU A 36 12.99 3.32 -11.69
N ARG A 37 12.79 4.39 -12.48
CA ARG A 37 13.39 4.56 -13.82
C ARG A 37 14.92 4.76 -13.84
N LYS A 38 15.58 4.91 -12.71
CA LYS A 38 17.01 5.30 -12.64
C LYS A 38 17.98 4.12 -12.54
N TYR A 39 17.52 2.91 -12.58
CA TYR A 39 18.35 1.74 -12.39
C TYR A 39 18.74 1.13 -13.74
N THR A 40 20.05 1.07 -13.99
CA THR A 40 20.66 0.48 -15.20
C THR A 40 21.16 -0.94 -14.99
N SER A 41 21.32 -1.37 -13.73
CA SER A 41 21.76 -2.72 -13.39
C SER A 41 20.83 -3.38 -12.34
N VAL A 42 20.65 -4.69 -12.49
CA VAL A 42 19.78 -5.47 -11.61
C VAL A 42 20.28 -5.49 -10.16
N SER A 43 21.61 -5.57 -9.94
CA SER A 43 22.20 -5.55 -8.60
C SER A 43 21.82 -4.29 -7.82
N ARG A 44 21.92 -3.11 -8.43
CA ARG A 44 21.54 -1.84 -7.79
C ARG A 44 20.03 -1.77 -7.47
N ILE A 45 19.19 -2.38 -8.31
CA ILE A 45 17.75 -2.47 -8.04
C ILE A 45 17.51 -3.16 -6.69
N PHE A 46 18.20 -4.29 -6.42
CA PHE A 46 18.02 -5.05 -5.19
C PHE A 46 18.73 -4.46 -3.96
N GLU A 47 19.67 -3.56 -4.16
CA GLU A 47 20.32 -2.85 -3.06
C GLU A 47 19.56 -1.59 -2.62
N GLU A 48 18.97 -0.85 -3.57
CA GLU A 48 18.51 0.53 -3.35
C GLU A 48 17.03 0.78 -3.63
N SER A 49 16.29 -0.18 -4.20
CA SER A 49 14.88 0.01 -4.57
C SER A 49 13.89 -0.69 -3.64
N ILE A 50 12.63 -0.73 -4.09
CA ILE A 50 11.53 -1.45 -3.41
C ILE A 50 11.83 -2.95 -3.21
N TYR A 51 12.74 -3.54 -3.98
CA TYR A 51 13.12 -4.95 -3.87
C TYR A 51 14.21 -5.21 -2.84
N SER A 52 14.71 -4.17 -2.18
CA SER A 52 15.77 -4.35 -1.16
C SER A 52 15.22 -5.02 0.10
N PRO A 53 16.00 -5.87 0.78
CA PRO A 53 15.57 -6.52 2.02
C PRO A 53 15.22 -5.52 3.13
N LYS A 54 15.86 -4.34 3.12
CA LYS A 54 15.56 -3.26 4.06
C LYS A 54 14.16 -2.68 3.81
N PHE A 55 13.81 -2.46 2.55
CA PHE A 55 12.48 -1.99 2.17
C PHE A 55 11.41 -3.02 2.52
N GLN A 56 11.63 -4.30 2.20
CA GLN A 56 10.70 -5.38 2.56
C GLN A 56 10.43 -5.44 4.06
N ARG A 57 11.48 -5.37 4.89
CA ARG A 57 11.32 -5.39 6.34
C ARG A 57 10.53 -4.19 6.86
N ARG A 58 10.75 -2.99 6.30
CA ARG A 58 9.99 -1.79 6.69
C ARG A 58 8.52 -1.89 6.29
N THR A 59 8.25 -2.27 5.05
CA THR A 59 6.86 -2.44 4.58
C THR A 59 6.13 -3.55 5.34
N ALA A 60 6.82 -4.60 5.79
CA ALA A 60 6.23 -5.64 6.63
C ALA A 60 5.74 -5.08 7.98
N TRP A 61 6.53 -4.20 8.64
CA TRP A 61 6.12 -3.57 9.89
C TRP A 61 4.94 -2.61 9.70
N PHE A 62 4.97 -1.78 8.64
CA PHE A 62 3.84 -0.93 8.30
C PHE A 62 2.58 -1.74 7.99
N LEU A 63 2.73 -2.79 7.20
CA LEU A 63 1.63 -3.68 6.84
C LEU A 63 1.03 -4.36 8.07
N LEU A 64 1.88 -4.84 8.98
CA LEU A 64 1.42 -5.44 10.25
C LEU A 64 0.64 -4.42 11.09
N ALA A 65 1.16 -3.20 11.24
CA ALA A 65 0.49 -2.17 12.02
C ALA A 65 -0.88 -1.80 11.43
N ILE A 66 -0.95 -1.57 10.11
CA ILE A 66 -2.21 -1.24 9.42
C ILE A 66 -3.17 -2.44 9.49
N PHE A 67 -2.69 -3.67 9.32
CA PHE A 67 -3.51 -4.87 9.41
C PHE A 67 -4.14 -5.03 10.80
N LEU A 68 -3.39 -4.76 11.87
CA LEU A 68 -3.94 -4.81 13.23
C LEU A 68 -4.98 -3.72 13.46
N LEU A 69 -4.75 -2.50 12.96
CA LEU A 69 -5.74 -1.42 13.02
C LEU A 69 -6.99 -1.75 12.20
N GLU A 70 -6.80 -2.32 11.02
CA GLU A 70 -7.90 -2.76 10.15
C GLU A 70 -8.75 -3.85 10.80
N GLY A 71 -8.10 -4.84 11.44
CA GLY A 71 -8.78 -5.86 12.22
C GLY A 71 -9.57 -5.28 13.38
N LEU A 72 -8.94 -4.38 14.16
CA LEU A 72 -9.60 -3.73 15.31
C LEU A 72 -10.79 -2.88 14.87
N THR A 73 -10.65 -2.08 13.81
CA THR A 73 -11.74 -1.25 13.29
C THR A 73 -12.82 -2.07 12.62
N GLY A 74 -12.47 -3.17 11.94
CA GLY A 74 -13.45 -4.12 11.40
C GLY A 74 -14.32 -4.77 12.48
N PHE A 75 -13.71 -5.24 13.58
CA PHE A 75 -14.46 -5.71 14.75
C PHE A 75 -15.28 -4.59 15.39
N GLY A 76 -14.76 -3.38 15.48
CA GLY A 76 -15.47 -2.22 15.99
C GLY A 76 -16.66 -1.79 15.13
N ALA A 77 -16.62 -2.04 13.82
CA ALA A 77 -17.72 -1.79 12.90
C ALA A 77 -18.82 -2.85 12.95
N GLY A 78 -18.49 -4.07 13.40
CA GLY A 78 -19.40 -5.21 13.46
C GLY A 78 -20.59 -5.00 14.42
N PRO A 79 -21.81 -5.46 14.06
CA PRO A 79 -23.01 -5.22 14.87
C PRO A 79 -22.96 -5.89 16.24
N VAL A 80 -22.27 -7.02 16.35
CA VAL A 80 -22.16 -7.79 17.60
C VAL A 80 -20.91 -7.42 18.40
N THR A 81 -19.81 -7.16 17.72
CA THR A 81 -18.50 -6.97 18.34
C THR A 81 -18.19 -5.51 18.72
N SER A 82 -18.96 -4.54 18.18
CA SER A 82 -18.74 -3.13 18.44
C SER A 82 -18.82 -2.73 19.91
N SER A 83 -19.74 -3.31 20.68
CA SER A 83 -19.87 -3.04 22.11
C SER A 83 -18.62 -3.45 22.90
N PHE A 84 -18.05 -4.60 22.55
CA PHE A 84 -16.81 -5.09 23.15
C PHE A 84 -15.62 -4.17 22.79
N VAL A 85 -15.47 -3.82 21.52
CA VAL A 85 -14.39 -2.91 21.05
C VAL A 85 -14.53 -1.53 21.71
N THR A 86 -15.74 -0.99 21.79
CA THR A 86 -15.99 0.30 22.47
C THR A 86 -15.59 0.23 23.94
N ALA A 87 -15.92 -0.87 24.62
CA ALA A 87 -15.57 -1.06 26.03
C ALA A 87 -14.06 -1.15 26.26
N ILE A 88 -13.32 -1.96 25.49
CA ILE A 88 -11.87 -2.12 25.65
C ILE A 88 -11.07 -0.88 25.20
N THR A 89 -11.66 -0.03 24.39
CA THR A 89 -11.05 1.25 23.97
C THR A 89 -11.55 2.44 24.78
N PHE A 90 -12.20 2.20 25.91
CA PHE A 90 -12.73 3.24 26.80
C PHE A 90 -13.64 4.25 26.08
N GLY A 91 -14.41 3.78 25.11
CA GLY A 91 -15.31 4.64 24.33
C GLY A 91 -14.67 5.36 23.15
N LEU A 92 -13.35 5.23 22.95
CA LEU A 92 -12.65 5.91 21.85
C LEU A 92 -13.09 5.40 20.48
N LEU A 93 -13.26 4.09 20.30
CA LEU A 93 -13.71 3.48 19.06
C LEU A 93 -15.21 3.14 19.16
N THR A 94 -16.05 4.10 18.82
CA THR A 94 -17.48 3.85 18.61
C THR A 94 -17.70 3.10 17.30
N ARG A 95 -18.87 2.45 17.13
CA ARG A 95 -19.19 1.73 15.89
C ARG A 95 -19.09 2.60 14.64
N GLY A 96 -19.59 3.82 14.69
CA GLY A 96 -19.52 4.76 13.55
C GLY A 96 -18.10 5.15 13.19
N LEU A 97 -17.28 5.52 14.21
CA LEU A 97 -15.88 5.85 13.99
C LEU A 97 -15.08 4.65 13.48
N SER A 98 -15.32 3.45 14.03
CA SER A 98 -14.69 2.22 13.58
C SER A 98 -15.00 1.93 12.12
N LEU A 99 -16.25 2.12 11.68
CA LEU A 99 -16.66 1.95 10.29
C LEU A 99 -15.92 2.91 9.36
N THR A 100 -15.88 4.20 9.72
CA THR A 100 -15.18 5.23 8.94
C THR A 100 -13.68 4.94 8.83
N LEU A 101 -13.04 4.55 9.94
CA LEU A 101 -11.61 4.20 9.95
C LEU A 101 -11.34 2.94 9.16
N HIS A 102 -12.18 1.91 9.28
CA HIS A 102 -12.05 0.65 8.55
C HIS A 102 -12.02 0.89 7.05
N PHE A 103 -13.00 1.63 6.50
CA PHE A 103 -12.99 1.98 5.09
C PHE A 103 -11.81 2.88 4.71
N GLY A 104 -11.41 3.83 5.55
CA GLY A 104 -10.26 4.68 5.29
C GLY A 104 -8.91 3.94 5.27
N LEU A 105 -8.81 2.79 5.95
CA LEU A 105 -7.60 1.98 6.01
C LEU A 105 -7.45 1.00 4.83
N VAL A 106 -8.51 0.69 4.08
CA VAL A 106 -8.47 -0.23 2.94
C VAL A 106 -7.44 0.20 1.91
N ILE A 107 -7.42 1.47 1.54
CA ILE A 107 -6.50 2.01 0.53
C ILE A 107 -5.02 1.90 0.97
N PRO A 108 -4.60 2.43 2.14
CA PRO A 108 -3.22 2.28 2.58
C PRO A 108 -2.82 0.82 2.84
N LEU A 109 -3.73 -0.01 3.37
CA LEU A 109 -3.50 -1.43 3.55
C LEU A 109 -3.18 -2.11 2.21
N THR A 110 -4.05 -1.92 1.21
CA THR A 110 -3.88 -2.49 -0.13
C THR A 110 -2.59 -2.01 -0.77
N PHE A 111 -2.27 -0.72 -0.64
CA PHE A 111 -1.06 -0.18 -1.22
C PHE A 111 0.20 -0.85 -0.64
N PHE A 112 0.33 -0.91 0.68
CA PHE A 112 1.46 -1.55 1.33
C PHE A 112 1.49 -3.05 1.07
N PHE A 113 0.34 -3.71 0.99
CA PHE A 113 0.23 -5.12 0.63
C PHE A 113 0.77 -5.38 -0.78
N VAL A 114 0.32 -4.62 -1.76
CA VAL A 114 0.73 -4.72 -3.16
C VAL A 114 2.23 -4.47 -3.31
N LEU A 115 2.77 -3.44 -2.65
CA LEU A 115 4.20 -3.15 -2.64
C LEU A 115 5.02 -4.27 -2.00
N HIS A 116 4.58 -4.78 -0.85
CA HIS A 116 5.28 -5.84 -0.14
C HIS A 116 5.28 -7.15 -0.94
N ALA A 117 4.13 -7.55 -1.47
CA ALA A 117 3.97 -8.73 -2.31
C ALA A 117 4.81 -8.62 -3.60
N GLY A 118 4.72 -7.50 -4.30
CA GLY A 118 5.50 -7.25 -5.51
C GLY A 118 7.01 -7.24 -5.27
N SER A 119 7.44 -6.65 -4.17
CA SER A 119 8.83 -6.70 -3.72
C SER A 119 9.28 -8.15 -3.46
N GLY A 120 8.44 -8.96 -2.80
CA GLY A 120 8.70 -10.37 -2.53
C GLY A 120 8.78 -11.21 -3.80
N ILE A 121 7.84 -11.02 -4.71
CA ILE A 121 7.83 -11.68 -6.03
C ILE A 121 9.11 -11.33 -6.80
N GLY A 122 9.45 -10.04 -6.87
CA GLY A 122 10.67 -9.60 -7.53
C GLY A 122 11.93 -10.26 -6.97
N LEU A 123 12.05 -10.33 -5.64
CA LEU A 123 13.18 -11.00 -4.99
C LEU A 123 13.21 -12.50 -5.28
N ALA A 124 12.05 -13.17 -5.28
CA ALA A 124 11.95 -14.60 -5.62
C ALA A 124 12.39 -14.88 -7.07
N LEU A 125 11.99 -14.05 -8.03
CA LEU A 125 12.40 -14.15 -9.42
C LEU A 125 13.91 -13.91 -9.58
N TYR A 126 14.46 -12.91 -8.90
CA TYR A 126 15.90 -12.65 -8.91
C TYR A 126 16.71 -13.83 -8.34
N ARG A 127 16.26 -14.46 -7.27
CA ARG A 127 16.89 -15.66 -6.69
C ARG A 127 16.86 -16.87 -7.64
N ARG A 128 15.87 -16.92 -8.53
CA ARG A 128 15.79 -17.94 -9.61
C ARG A 128 16.65 -17.59 -10.84
N GLY A 129 17.48 -16.54 -10.76
CA GLY A 129 18.41 -16.15 -11.82
C GLY A 129 17.80 -15.27 -12.91
N ILE A 130 16.55 -14.84 -12.79
CA ILE A 130 15.94 -13.92 -13.75
C ILE A 130 16.53 -12.53 -13.52
N ARG A 131 17.34 -12.04 -14.49
CA ARG A 131 18.08 -10.77 -14.37
C ARG A 131 17.70 -9.75 -15.46
N TRP A 132 16.48 -9.79 -15.92
CA TRP A 132 15.98 -8.88 -16.94
C TRP A 132 15.52 -7.56 -16.32
N VAL A 133 16.28 -6.49 -16.53
CA VAL A 133 16.03 -5.15 -15.92
C VAL A 133 14.60 -4.65 -16.14
N PRO A 134 14.02 -4.68 -17.37
CA PRO A 134 12.66 -4.19 -17.61
C PRO A 134 11.58 -4.89 -16.78
N LEU A 135 11.81 -6.15 -16.39
CA LEU A 135 10.88 -6.89 -15.51
C LEU A 135 10.68 -6.16 -14.18
N TYR A 136 11.77 -5.66 -13.58
CA TYR A 136 11.77 -5.02 -12.26
C TYR A 136 11.49 -3.52 -12.30
N THR A 137 11.83 -2.85 -13.41
CA THR A 137 11.67 -1.40 -13.53
C THR A 137 10.40 -0.95 -14.24
N ALA A 138 9.74 -1.85 -14.96
CA ALA A 138 8.52 -1.56 -15.70
C ALA A 138 7.40 -2.58 -15.45
N ILE A 139 7.60 -3.87 -15.77
CA ILE A 139 6.50 -4.85 -15.78
C ILE A 139 5.90 -5.02 -14.39
N ILE A 140 6.71 -5.39 -13.38
CA ILE A 140 6.21 -5.55 -12.01
C ILE A 140 5.57 -4.25 -11.50
N PRO A 141 6.21 -3.07 -11.57
CA PRO A 141 5.60 -1.81 -11.16
C PRO A 141 4.28 -1.48 -11.86
N ILE A 142 4.17 -1.70 -13.17
CA ILE A 142 2.92 -1.47 -13.91
C ILE A 142 1.82 -2.40 -13.38
N LEU A 143 2.11 -3.69 -13.19
CA LEU A 143 1.13 -4.63 -12.65
C LEU A 143 0.68 -4.24 -11.23
N LEU A 144 1.60 -3.77 -10.38
CA LEU A 144 1.29 -3.29 -9.04
C LEU A 144 0.39 -2.05 -9.07
N ILE A 145 0.68 -1.09 -9.96
CA ILE A 145 -0.13 0.12 -10.15
C ILE A 145 -1.53 -0.24 -10.65
N LEU A 146 -1.64 -1.16 -11.62
CA LEU A 146 -2.92 -1.61 -12.13
C LEU A 146 -3.74 -2.32 -11.05
N LEU A 147 -3.13 -3.22 -10.29
CA LEU A 147 -3.81 -3.92 -9.19
C LEU A 147 -4.31 -2.93 -8.14
N PHE A 148 -3.47 -1.97 -7.76
CA PHE A 148 -3.84 -0.93 -6.81
C PHE A 148 -4.98 -0.05 -7.36
N ALA A 149 -4.91 0.37 -8.63
CA ALA A 149 -5.94 1.19 -9.26
C ALA A 149 -7.29 0.49 -9.34
N VAL A 150 -7.30 -0.82 -9.66
CA VAL A 150 -8.53 -1.63 -9.67
C VAL A 150 -9.13 -1.71 -8.26
N THR A 151 -8.31 -1.99 -7.25
CA THR A 151 -8.82 -2.07 -5.86
C THR A 151 -9.36 -0.73 -5.39
N ALA A 152 -8.64 0.37 -5.66
CA ALA A 152 -9.09 1.71 -5.31
C ALA A 152 -10.37 2.11 -6.05
N TYR A 153 -10.52 1.70 -7.31
CA TYR A 153 -11.76 1.90 -8.06
C TYR A 153 -12.93 1.14 -7.43
N LEU A 154 -12.76 -0.14 -7.11
CA LEU A 154 -13.79 -0.94 -6.48
C LEU A 154 -14.19 -0.40 -5.09
N ASP A 155 -13.21 0.05 -4.29
CA ASP A 155 -13.45 0.69 -3.01
C ASP A 155 -14.25 1.99 -3.18
N SER A 156 -13.92 2.79 -4.20
CA SER A 156 -14.65 4.03 -4.50
C SER A 156 -16.12 3.81 -4.86
N LEU A 157 -16.47 2.70 -5.50
CA LEU A 157 -17.86 2.36 -5.81
C LEU A 157 -18.71 2.15 -4.55
N TYR A 158 -18.09 1.69 -3.46
CA TYR A 158 -18.80 1.54 -2.20
C TYR A 158 -19.21 2.88 -1.58
N PHE A 159 -18.42 3.94 -1.80
CA PHE A 159 -18.71 5.27 -1.24
C PHE A 159 -19.62 6.13 -2.12
N PHE A 160 -19.65 5.88 -3.43
CA PHE A 160 -20.28 6.76 -4.44
C PHE A 160 -21.23 6.05 -5.41
N GLY A 161 -21.36 4.74 -5.34
CA GLY A 161 -22.36 3.97 -6.07
C GLY A 161 -23.66 3.91 -5.28
#